data_8b6fb7448c9d58fac86c42099238c24d
#
_entry.id   8b6fb7448c9d58fac86c42099238c24d
#
_cell.length_a   1.000
_cell.length_b   1.000
_cell.length_c   1.000
_cell.angle_alpha   90.00
_cell.angle_beta   90.00
_cell.angle_gamma   90.00
#
_symmetry.space_group_name_H-M   'P 1'
#
loop_
_entity.id
_entity.type
_entity.pdbx_description
1 polymer ?
#
loop_
_entity_poly.entity_id
_entity_poly.type
_entity_poly.pdbx_seq_one_letter_code
_entity_poly.pdbx_strand_id
1 'polypeptide(L)'
;EFRQAYVGPAILKYGNMLRVADCPGDKNRNRRGIARLRLTSGKGAVHGDMLEWHPDEPAEVAARAILDSIFGVVQYSMVLCRLPERHVEMVRHWIDFSTRHEEALLHGKFRAYNPEHGYPVLAGESADERVLGVYLSGFSVDCGDADRTTYVLNGTGADRVLLHLRVTPRTVQAFDTFGRAAKAPKLAAGVCEVEVPCAGYLRISY
;
A
#
# COMPACT_ATOMS: atom_id res chain seq x y z
N GLU A 1 -0.96 22.30 -6.25
CA GLU A 1 -0.99 21.46 -5.05
C GLU A 1 -1.57 22.23 -3.86
N PHE A 2 -2.41 21.56 -3.09
CA PHE A 2 -2.93 22.10 -1.83
C PHE A 2 -2.60 21.17 -0.68
N ARG A 3 -1.94 21.69 0.34
CA ARG A 3 -1.73 21.03 1.62
C ARG A 3 -2.95 21.31 2.51
N GLN A 4 -3.92 20.42 2.49
CA GLN A 4 -5.20 20.59 3.17
C GLN A 4 -5.57 19.36 3.99
N ALA A 5 -6.10 19.62 5.17
CA ALA A 5 -6.71 18.58 5.99
C ALA A 5 -8.14 18.23 5.55
N TYR A 6 -8.75 19.05 4.72
CA TYR A 6 -10.10 18.86 4.18
C TYR A 6 -10.17 19.37 2.74
N VAL A 7 -11.11 18.84 1.98
CA VAL A 7 -11.34 19.18 0.58
C VAL A 7 -12.75 19.73 0.44
N GLY A 8 -12.86 20.94 -0.11
CA GLY A 8 -14.14 21.52 -0.50
C GLY A 8 -14.21 21.69 -2.02
N PRO A 9 -15.43 21.70 -2.61
CA PRO A 9 -15.60 21.89 -4.07
C PRO A 9 -14.94 23.17 -4.59
N ALA A 10 -14.91 24.22 -3.80
CA ALA A 10 -14.33 25.51 -4.19
C ALA A 10 -12.82 25.43 -4.45
N ILE A 11 -12.07 24.63 -3.66
CA ILE A 11 -10.63 24.53 -3.81
C ILE A 11 -10.24 23.69 -5.02
N LEU A 12 -11.06 22.67 -5.36
CA LEU A 12 -10.84 21.83 -6.53
C LEU A 12 -10.93 22.61 -7.86
N LYS A 13 -11.56 23.79 -7.85
CA LYS A 13 -11.56 24.72 -9.00
C LYS A 13 -10.15 25.25 -9.34
N TYR A 14 -9.28 25.35 -8.35
CA TYR A 14 -7.96 25.99 -8.48
C TYR A 14 -6.79 24.99 -8.48
N GLY A 15 -7.03 23.75 -8.17
CA GLY A 15 -6.01 22.71 -8.19
C GLY A 15 -6.59 21.31 -8.06
N ASN A 16 -5.86 20.37 -8.60
CA ASN A 16 -6.26 18.96 -8.70
C ASN A 16 -5.37 17.99 -7.92
N MET A 17 -4.41 18.50 -7.14
CA MET A 17 -3.49 17.73 -6.34
C MET A 17 -3.55 18.14 -4.88
N LEU A 18 -3.79 17.17 -4.02
CA LEU A 18 -3.98 17.35 -2.58
C LEU A 18 -2.88 16.61 -1.82
N ARG A 19 -2.25 17.32 -0.90
CA ARG A 19 -1.16 16.80 -0.09
C ARG A 19 -1.59 16.65 1.37
N VAL A 20 -1.19 15.54 1.98
CA VAL A 20 -1.25 15.37 3.44
C VAL A 20 -0.37 16.42 4.12
N ALA A 21 -0.67 16.77 5.36
CA ALA A 21 0.12 17.69 6.16
C ALA A 21 1.58 17.24 6.32
N ASP A 22 2.48 18.18 6.64
CA ASP A 22 3.91 17.89 6.86
C ASP A 22 4.12 16.83 7.94
N CYS A 23 4.60 15.67 7.53
CA CYS A 23 4.83 14.50 8.39
C CYS A 23 5.83 13.50 7.77
N PRO A 24 7.01 13.94 7.28
CA PRO A 24 7.89 13.10 6.45
C PRO A 24 8.36 11.83 7.15
N GLY A 25 8.56 11.86 8.45
CA GLY A 25 8.97 10.69 9.25
C GLY A 25 7.83 9.87 9.83
N ASP A 26 6.57 10.31 9.69
CA ASP A 26 5.41 9.64 10.29
C ASP A 26 4.60 8.87 9.24
N LYS A 27 4.99 7.61 9.05
CA LYS A 27 4.35 6.67 8.11
C LYS A 27 2.84 6.54 8.37
N ASN A 28 2.44 6.42 9.64
CA ASN A 28 1.03 6.26 10.01
C ASN A 28 0.20 7.51 9.70
N ARG A 29 0.77 8.69 9.93
CA ARG A 29 0.11 9.96 9.62
C ARG A 29 -0.05 10.13 8.11
N ASN A 30 0.97 9.77 7.33
CA ASN A 30 0.90 9.74 5.86
C ASN A 30 -0.24 8.83 5.38
N ARG A 31 -0.27 7.56 5.80
CA ARG A 31 -1.32 6.61 5.41
C ARG A 31 -2.72 7.10 5.75
N ARG A 32 -2.91 7.52 7.02
CA ARG A 32 -4.21 8.02 7.50
C ARG A 32 -4.66 9.27 6.75
N GLY A 33 -3.73 10.17 6.45
CA GLY A 33 -3.99 11.38 5.67
C GLY A 33 -4.38 11.05 4.23
N ILE A 34 -3.65 10.15 3.57
CA ILE A 34 -3.98 9.67 2.22
C ILE A 34 -5.38 9.04 2.22
N ALA A 35 -5.67 8.14 3.15
CA ALA A 35 -6.97 7.50 3.25
C ALA A 35 -8.11 8.52 3.36
N ARG A 36 -7.99 9.50 4.26
CA ARG A 36 -9.00 10.55 4.46
C ARG A 36 -9.18 11.44 3.22
N LEU A 37 -8.09 11.87 2.60
CA LEU A 37 -8.16 12.68 1.40
C LEU A 37 -8.77 11.90 0.24
N ARG A 38 -8.38 10.65 0.00
CA ARG A 38 -8.93 9.82 -1.06
C ARG A 38 -10.43 9.54 -0.90
N LEU A 39 -10.90 9.41 0.32
CA LEU A 39 -12.35 9.25 0.59
C LEU A 39 -13.16 10.52 0.30
N THR A 40 -12.53 11.69 0.19
CA THR A 40 -13.20 13.00 0.04
C THR A 40 -12.82 13.77 -1.22
N SER A 41 -11.70 13.43 -1.88
CA SER A 41 -11.17 14.18 -3.02
C SER A 41 -11.85 13.89 -4.37
N GLY A 42 -12.72 12.89 -4.43
CA GLY A 42 -13.26 12.42 -5.70
C GLY A 42 -12.16 11.87 -6.61
N LYS A 43 -11.97 12.49 -7.78
CA LYS A 43 -10.91 12.13 -8.76
C LYS A 43 -9.63 12.95 -8.62
N GLY A 44 -9.53 13.80 -7.60
CA GLY A 44 -8.31 14.60 -7.36
C GLY A 44 -7.13 13.69 -6.99
N ALA A 45 -5.93 14.02 -7.48
CA ALA A 45 -4.73 13.33 -7.09
C ALA A 45 -4.42 13.58 -5.61
N VAL A 46 -4.05 12.53 -4.88
CA VAL A 46 -3.67 12.60 -3.47
C VAL A 46 -2.28 12.05 -3.32
N HIS A 47 -1.41 12.80 -2.63
CA HIS A 47 -0.10 12.29 -2.25
C HIS A 47 0.17 12.49 -0.75
N GLY A 48 1.04 11.64 -0.22
CA GLY A 48 1.57 11.77 1.13
C GLY A 48 2.52 12.96 1.24
N ASP A 49 3.13 13.10 2.40
CA ASP A 49 4.30 13.93 2.53
C ASP A 49 5.52 13.24 1.91
N MET A 50 6.56 13.99 1.71
CA MET A 50 7.85 13.52 1.23
C MET A 50 8.35 12.35 2.08
N LEU A 51 8.74 11.25 1.43
CA LEU A 51 9.31 10.12 2.13
C LEU A 51 10.79 10.35 2.41
N GLU A 52 11.15 10.11 3.66
CA GLU A 52 12.52 10.12 4.14
C GLU A 52 12.76 8.92 5.05
N TRP A 53 13.95 8.35 4.97
CA TRP A 53 14.46 7.32 5.89
C TRP A 53 15.98 7.40 5.99
N HIS A 54 16.52 6.82 7.05
CA HIS A 54 17.96 6.79 7.23
C HIS A 54 18.60 5.72 6.34
N PRO A 55 19.75 5.98 5.69
CA PRO A 55 20.39 5.01 4.80
C PRO A 55 20.84 3.72 5.52
N ASP A 56 21.04 3.76 6.83
CA ASP A 56 21.42 2.59 7.63
C ASP A 56 20.22 1.75 8.11
N GLU A 57 18.97 2.19 7.84
CA GLU A 57 17.80 1.36 8.14
C GLU A 57 17.78 0.10 7.28
N PRO A 58 17.25 -1.04 7.78
CA PRO A 58 16.94 -2.18 6.93
C PRO A 58 16.00 -1.78 5.77
N ALA A 59 16.25 -2.33 4.57
CA ALA A 59 15.44 -2.00 3.40
C ALA A 59 13.93 -2.29 3.61
N GLU A 60 13.61 -3.31 4.41
CA GLU A 60 12.25 -3.68 4.78
C GLU A 60 11.57 -2.60 5.64
N VAL A 61 12.34 -1.90 6.48
CA VAL A 61 11.84 -0.76 7.29
C VAL A 61 11.59 0.45 6.40
N ALA A 62 12.52 0.75 5.49
CA ALA A 62 12.39 1.81 4.50
C ALA A 62 11.20 1.55 3.54
N ALA A 63 11.04 0.33 3.06
CA ALA A 63 9.94 -0.06 2.17
C ALA A 63 8.57 0.12 2.82
N ARG A 64 8.43 -0.05 4.13
CA ARG A 64 7.17 0.22 4.82
C ARG A 64 6.72 1.67 4.71
N ALA A 65 7.64 2.65 4.59
CA ALA A 65 7.26 4.03 4.32
C ALA A 65 6.62 4.17 2.95
N ILE A 66 7.11 3.43 1.94
CA ILE A 66 6.52 3.39 0.61
C ILE A 66 5.14 2.74 0.68
N LEU A 67 5.01 1.58 1.33
CA LEU A 67 3.72 0.88 1.49
C LEU A 67 2.66 1.73 2.20
N ASP A 68 3.03 2.48 3.23
CA ASP A 68 2.12 3.40 3.91
C ASP A 68 1.62 4.55 3.00
N SER A 69 2.32 4.82 1.89
CA SER A 69 1.97 5.88 0.94
C SER A 69 1.47 5.38 -0.41
N ILE A 70 1.52 4.07 -0.68
CA ILE A 70 1.34 3.49 -2.02
C ILE A 70 -0.08 3.68 -2.61
N PHE A 71 -1.09 3.91 -1.76
CA PHE A 71 -2.44 4.26 -2.20
C PHE A 71 -2.62 5.76 -2.51
N GLY A 72 -1.53 6.49 -2.59
CA GLY A 72 -1.41 7.85 -3.10
C GLY A 72 -0.19 7.94 -4.01
N VAL A 73 0.03 9.11 -4.58
CA VAL A 73 1.26 9.38 -5.34
C VAL A 73 2.43 9.43 -4.35
N VAL A 74 3.40 8.56 -4.54
CA VAL A 74 4.57 8.46 -3.65
C VAL A 74 5.59 9.53 -4.04
N GLN A 75 6.01 10.35 -3.08
CA GLN A 75 7.02 11.39 -3.26
C GLN A 75 8.32 11.03 -2.54
N TYR A 76 9.35 10.64 -3.31
CA TYR A 76 10.67 10.31 -2.78
C TYR A 76 11.50 11.59 -2.61
N SER A 77 12.01 11.85 -1.41
CA SER A 77 12.78 13.09 -1.10
C SER A 77 14.24 12.86 -0.73
N MET A 78 14.64 11.60 -0.55
CA MET A 78 16.04 11.28 -0.30
C MET A 78 16.88 11.45 -1.57
N VAL A 79 18.16 11.70 -1.38
CA VAL A 79 19.13 11.77 -2.49
C VAL A 79 19.42 10.35 -2.97
N LEU A 80 18.68 9.88 -3.97
CA LEU A 80 18.71 8.48 -4.44
C LEU A 80 20.11 7.97 -4.79
N CYS A 81 20.97 8.81 -5.37
CA CYS A 81 22.35 8.42 -5.71
C CYS A 81 23.28 8.27 -4.50
N ARG A 82 22.84 8.64 -3.29
CA ARG A 82 23.56 8.45 -2.03
C ARG A 82 23.01 7.29 -1.19
N LEU A 83 21.92 6.68 -1.62
CA LEU A 83 21.36 5.52 -0.94
C LEU A 83 22.24 4.27 -1.16
N PRO A 84 22.30 3.36 -0.18
CA PRO A 84 22.88 2.04 -0.39
C PRO A 84 22.21 1.34 -1.58
N GLU A 85 22.96 0.54 -2.33
CA GLU A 85 22.47 -0.18 -3.51
C GLU A 85 21.19 -0.99 -3.21
N ARG A 86 21.16 -1.61 -2.05
CA ARG A 86 20.01 -2.37 -1.56
C ARG A 86 18.73 -1.50 -1.46
N HIS A 87 18.84 -0.24 -1.02
CA HIS A 87 17.69 0.68 -0.98
C HIS A 87 17.28 1.10 -2.40
N VAL A 88 18.26 1.32 -3.28
CA VAL A 88 17.98 1.67 -4.69
C VAL A 88 17.24 0.53 -5.39
N GLU A 89 17.65 -0.72 -5.16
CA GLU A 89 16.97 -1.91 -5.70
C GLU A 89 15.52 -2.00 -5.19
N MET A 90 15.33 -1.84 -3.89
CA MET A 90 14.01 -1.84 -3.26
C MET A 90 13.10 -0.72 -3.81
N VAL A 91 13.61 0.52 -3.91
CA VAL A 91 12.87 1.66 -4.46
C VAL A 91 12.47 1.39 -5.92
N ARG A 92 13.39 0.87 -6.74
CA ARG A 92 13.11 0.50 -8.13
C ARG A 92 11.97 -0.50 -8.22
N HIS A 93 12.01 -1.55 -7.40
CA HIS A 93 10.93 -2.54 -7.36
C HIS A 93 9.57 -1.90 -7.04
N TRP A 94 9.50 -1.05 -6.01
CA TRP A 94 8.23 -0.45 -5.61
C TRP A 94 7.71 0.62 -6.58
N ILE A 95 8.61 1.31 -7.29
CA ILE A 95 8.23 2.18 -8.41
C ILE A 95 7.62 1.33 -9.54
N ASP A 96 8.27 0.23 -9.93
CA ASP A 96 7.77 -0.67 -10.97
C ASP A 96 6.44 -1.32 -10.56
N PHE A 97 6.27 -1.69 -9.29
CA PHE A 97 5.02 -2.20 -8.75
C PHE A 97 3.91 -1.14 -8.85
N SER A 98 4.16 0.07 -8.35
CA SER A 98 3.19 1.17 -8.37
C SER A 98 2.76 1.51 -9.79
N THR A 99 3.69 1.55 -10.74
CA THR A 99 3.40 1.84 -12.14
C THR A 99 2.54 0.75 -12.78
N ARG A 100 2.86 -0.53 -12.54
CA ARG A 100 2.08 -1.64 -13.11
C ARG A 100 0.67 -1.76 -12.53
N HIS A 101 0.46 -1.34 -11.29
CA HIS A 101 -0.80 -1.43 -10.57
C HIS A 101 -1.46 -0.07 -10.35
N GLU A 102 -1.07 0.94 -11.13
CA GLU A 102 -1.53 2.33 -11.01
C GLU A 102 -3.04 2.43 -11.06
N GLU A 103 -3.68 1.69 -11.98
CA GLU A 103 -5.13 1.72 -12.14
C GLU A 103 -5.84 1.29 -10.85
N ALA A 104 -5.43 0.21 -10.20
CA ALA A 104 -6.01 -0.23 -8.94
C ALA A 104 -5.64 0.70 -7.78
N LEU A 105 -4.38 1.13 -7.71
CA LEU A 105 -3.86 1.92 -6.60
C LEU A 105 -4.40 3.34 -6.56
N LEU A 106 -4.45 4.04 -7.72
CA LEU A 106 -4.72 5.47 -7.79
C LEU A 106 -6.07 5.82 -8.41
N HIS A 107 -6.53 5.10 -9.42
CA HIS A 107 -7.69 5.47 -10.24
C HIS A 107 -8.93 4.62 -9.97
N GLY A 108 -8.74 3.40 -9.48
CA GLY A 108 -9.81 2.45 -9.20
C GLY A 108 -10.64 2.78 -7.97
N LYS A 109 -11.51 1.87 -7.60
CA LYS A 109 -12.37 2.00 -6.43
C LYS A 109 -11.55 1.87 -5.16
N PHE A 110 -11.42 2.95 -4.41
CA PHE A 110 -10.70 2.99 -3.15
C PHE A 110 -11.62 2.70 -1.96
N ARG A 111 -11.12 1.90 -1.01
CA ARG A 111 -11.76 1.63 0.28
C ARG A 111 -10.75 1.70 1.41
N ALA A 112 -11.17 2.18 2.57
CA ALA A 112 -10.39 2.21 3.80
C ALA A 112 -11.24 1.66 4.93
N TYR A 113 -10.68 0.74 5.71
CA TYR A 113 -11.41 -0.01 6.73
C TYR A 113 -10.94 0.36 8.13
N ASN A 114 -11.83 0.25 9.11
CA ASN A 114 -11.60 0.45 10.53
C ASN A 114 -10.96 1.81 10.85
N PRO A 115 -11.67 2.93 10.58
CA PRO A 115 -11.16 4.29 10.80
C PRO A 115 -10.78 4.55 12.26
N GLU A 116 -11.45 3.92 13.22
CA GLU A 116 -11.18 3.97 14.66
C GLU A 116 -9.79 3.43 15.03
N HIS A 117 -9.24 2.52 14.21
CA HIS A 117 -7.89 1.97 14.34
C HIS A 117 -6.88 2.60 13.37
N GLY A 118 -7.22 3.74 12.74
CA GLY A 118 -6.34 4.46 11.84
C GLY A 118 -6.16 3.80 10.48
N TYR A 119 -7.19 3.11 9.99
CA TYR A 119 -7.21 2.43 8.69
C TYR A 119 -6.13 1.33 8.58
N PRO A 120 -6.23 0.27 9.37
CA PRO A 120 -5.29 -0.87 9.32
C PRO A 120 -5.31 -1.61 7.99
N VAL A 121 -6.37 -1.45 7.20
CA VAL A 121 -6.52 -2.06 5.88
C VAL A 121 -6.98 -1.01 4.88
N LEU A 122 -6.27 -0.94 3.74
CA LEU A 122 -6.65 -0.16 2.57
C LEU A 122 -6.82 -1.09 1.37
N ALA A 123 -7.73 -0.75 0.48
CA ALA A 123 -7.96 -1.49 -0.76
C ALA A 123 -8.13 -0.55 -1.95
N GLY A 124 -7.52 -0.92 -3.07
CA GLY A 124 -7.74 -0.35 -4.39
C GLY A 124 -8.15 -1.44 -5.37
N GLU A 125 -9.16 -1.18 -6.20
CA GLU A 125 -9.73 -2.17 -7.10
C GLU A 125 -9.89 -1.58 -8.50
N SER A 126 -9.35 -2.28 -9.50
CA SER A 126 -9.65 -2.08 -10.92
C SER A 126 -10.58 -3.17 -11.45
N ALA A 127 -10.78 -3.24 -12.75
CA ALA A 127 -11.55 -4.30 -13.39
C ALA A 127 -10.91 -5.69 -13.19
N ASP A 128 -9.59 -5.76 -13.26
CA ASP A 128 -8.84 -7.03 -13.37
C ASP A 128 -8.10 -7.41 -12.09
N GLU A 129 -7.90 -6.45 -11.20
CA GLU A 129 -7.10 -6.68 -10.01
C GLU A 129 -7.59 -5.92 -8.76
N ARG A 130 -7.17 -6.44 -7.62
CA ARG A 130 -7.37 -5.84 -6.29
C ARG A 130 -6.03 -5.78 -5.58
N VAL A 131 -5.70 -4.62 -5.03
CA VAL A 131 -4.53 -4.43 -4.16
C VAL A 131 -5.01 -4.12 -2.75
N LEU A 132 -4.57 -4.91 -1.78
CA LEU A 132 -4.89 -4.81 -0.36
C LEU A 132 -3.63 -4.47 0.42
N GLY A 133 -3.63 -3.39 1.17
CA GLY A 133 -2.56 -3.03 2.10
C GLY A 133 -2.96 -3.37 3.54
N VAL A 134 -2.16 -4.16 4.23
CA VAL A 134 -2.35 -4.55 5.64
C VAL A 134 -1.28 -3.89 6.48
N TYR A 135 -1.66 -3.09 7.48
CA TYR A 135 -0.72 -2.24 8.22
C TYR A 135 -0.64 -2.51 9.72
N LEU A 136 -1.61 -3.24 10.26
CA LEU A 136 -1.61 -3.67 11.66
C LEU A 136 -1.89 -5.17 11.74
N SER A 137 -1.12 -5.86 12.57
CA SER A 137 -1.34 -7.28 12.88
C SER A 137 -2.68 -7.48 13.59
N GLY A 138 -3.29 -8.65 13.41
CA GLY A 138 -4.55 -9.00 14.03
C GLY A 138 -5.82 -8.52 13.30
N PHE A 139 -5.68 -7.74 12.23
CA PHE A 139 -6.81 -7.37 11.37
C PHE A 139 -6.91 -8.34 10.19
N SER A 140 -8.07 -8.99 10.10
CA SER A 140 -8.38 -9.87 8.98
C SER A 140 -8.70 -9.06 7.72
N VAL A 141 -8.10 -9.47 6.61
CA VAL A 141 -8.32 -8.87 5.29
C VAL A 141 -9.18 -9.79 4.45
N ASP A 142 -10.37 -9.32 4.07
CA ASP A 142 -11.24 -10.02 3.12
C ASP A 142 -10.64 -9.87 1.71
N CYS A 143 -10.17 -10.96 1.15
CA CYS A 143 -9.64 -11.00 -0.21
C CYS A 143 -10.73 -10.88 -1.29
N GLY A 144 -12.00 -10.82 -0.89
CA GLY A 144 -13.14 -10.63 -1.78
C GLY A 144 -13.51 -11.85 -2.60
N ASP A 145 -14.24 -11.62 -3.68
CA ASP A 145 -14.66 -12.67 -4.60
C ASP A 145 -13.51 -13.09 -5.53
N ALA A 146 -13.57 -14.32 -6.03
CA ALA A 146 -12.57 -14.93 -6.91
C ALA A 146 -12.69 -14.45 -8.38
N ASP A 147 -12.96 -13.16 -8.55
CA ASP A 147 -13.25 -12.53 -9.83
C ASP A 147 -12.04 -11.84 -10.48
N ARG A 148 -10.98 -11.63 -9.69
CA ARG A 148 -9.78 -10.89 -10.14
C ARG A 148 -8.53 -11.31 -9.38
N THR A 149 -7.35 -10.99 -9.93
CA THR A 149 -6.08 -11.19 -9.22
C THR A 149 -6.01 -10.28 -8.00
N THR A 150 -5.65 -10.85 -6.84
CA THR A 150 -5.54 -10.09 -5.59
C THR A 150 -4.08 -10.03 -5.13
N TYR A 151 -3.61 -8.82 -4.85
CA TYR A 151 -2.31 -8.56 -4.25
C TYR A 151 -2.51 -8.17 -2.78
N VAL A 152 -1.78 -8.80 -1.87
CA VAL A 152 -1.82 -8.49 -0.43
C VAL A 152 -0.45 -7.99 0.00
N LEU A 153 -0.34 -6.69 0.26
CA LEU A 153 0.90 -6.02 0.67
C LEU A 153 1.02 -6.08 2.20
N ASN A 154 2.17 -6.53 2.69
CA ASN A 154 2.44 -6.63 4.13
C ASN A 154 3.15 -5.38 4.66
N GLY A 155 2.40 -4.40 5.13
CA GLY A 155 2.90 -3.20 5.83
C GLY A 155 2.97 -3.33 7.36
N THR A 156 2.70 -4.52 7.95
CA THR A 156 2.57 -4.68 9.40
C THR A 156 3.89 -4.58 10.17
N GLY A 157 5.01 -4.89 9.54
CA GLY A 157 6.32 -5.03 10.18
C GLY A 157 6.57 -6.41 10.81
N ALA A 158 5.59 -7.30 10.79
CA ALA A 158 5.73 -8.72 11.07
C ALA A 158 5.83 -9.51 9.77
N ASP A 159 6.11 -10.79 9.85
CA ASP A 159 6.17 -11.70 8.71
C ASP A 159 4.84 -12.45 8.48
N ARG A 160 3.74 -11.97 9.04
CA ARG A 160 2.43 -12.63 9.00
C ARG A 160 1.30 -11.64 8.80
N VAL A 161 0.28 -12.10 8.08
CA VAL A 161 -1.00 -11.41 7.90
C VAL A 161 -2.17 -12.38 8.10
N LEU A 162 -3.31 -11.85 8.51
CA LEU A 162 -4.55 -12.61 8.68
C LEU A 162 -5.44 -12.38 7.46
N LEU A 163 -5.72 -13.45 6.70
CA LEU A 163 -6.53 -13.39 5.48
C LEU A 163 -7.87 -14.09 5.68
N HIS A 164 -8.90 -13.54 5.06
CA HIS A 164 -10.17 -14.21 4.85
C HIS A 164 -10.36 -14.47 3.36
N LEU A 165 -10.34 -15.74 2.99
CA LEU A 165 -10.50 -16.22 1.61
C LEU A 165 -11.88 -16.87 1.46
N ARG A 166 -12.70 -16.38 0.56
CA ARG A 166 -14.02 -16.95 0.29
C ARG A 166 -13.92 -18.23 -0.53
N VAL A 167 -12.87 -18.35 -1.33
CA VAL A 167 -12.62 -19.48 -2.24
C VAL A 167 -11.15 -19.87 -2.11
N THR A 168 -10.87 -21.16 -2.22
CA THR A 168 -9.49 -21.66 -2.30
C THR A 168 -8.85 -21.19 -3.60
N PRO A 169 -7.73 -20.46 -3.54
CA PRO A 169 -7.07 -19.96 -4.75
C PRO A 169 -6.42 -21.07 -5.56
N ARG A 170 -6.35 -20.87 -6.87
CA ARG A 170 -5.64 -21.76 -7.80
C ARG A 170 -4.13 -21.60 -7.70
N THR A 171 -3.67 -20.37 -7.58
CA THR A 171 -2.24 -20.04 -7.54
C THR A 171 -1.96 -18.99 -6.48
N VAL A 172 -0.89 -19.21 -5.71
CA VAL A 172 -0.37 -18.26 -4.73
C VAL A 172 1.12 -18.12 -4.96
N GLN A 173 1.58 -16.87 -5.05
CA GLN A 173 2.99 -16.52 -5.15
C GLN A 173 3.31 -15.52 -4.04
N ALA A 174 4.49 -15.64 -3.43
CA ALA A 174 4.98 -14.71 -2.43
C ALA A 174 6.24 -14.01 -2.96
N PHE A 175 6.40 -12.75 -2.59
CA PHE A 175 7.53 -11.93 -2.98
C PHE A 175 8.04 -11.12 -1.79
N ASP A 176 9.36 -10.97 -1.73
CA ASP A 176 10.00 -10.10 -0.75
C ASP A 176 9.91 -8.60 -1.15
N THR A 177 10.51 -7.73 -0.36
CA THR A 177 10.52 -6.28 -0.59
C THR A 177 11.29 -5.83 -1.84
N PHE A 178 12.04 -6.75 -2.45
CA PHE A 178 12.78 -6.52 -3.71
C PHE A 178 12.05 -7.13 -4.92
N GLY A 179 10.88 -7.73 -4.72
CA GLY A 179 10.15 -8.44 -5.77
C GLY A 179 10.72 -9.81 -6.11
N ARG A 180 11.63 -10.35 -5.31
CA ARG A 180 12.18 -11.67 -5.50
C ARG A 180 11.21 -12.72 -4.98
N ALA A 181 11.08 -13.83 -5.68
CA ALA A 181 10.20 -14.92 -5.27
C ALA A 181 10.61 -15.46 -3.89
N ALA A 182 9.63 -15.58 -2.99
CA ALA A 182 9.74 -16.18 -1.68
C ALA A 182 8.90 -17.46 -1.60
N LYS A 183 9.00 -18.16 -0.48
CA LYS A 183 8.20 -19.37 -0.24
C LYS A 183 6.72 -19.01 -0.16
N ALA A 184 5.94 -19.49 -1.12
CA ALA A 184 4.50 -19.28 -1.13
C ALA A 184 3.80 -20.12 -0.06
N PRO A 185 2.87 -19.52 0.73
CA PRO A 185 2.06 -20.27 1.66
C PRO A 185 1.02 -21.14 0.92
N LYS A 186 0.58 -22.21 1.56
CA LYS A 186 -0.60 -22.95 1.10
C LYS A 186 -1.84 -22.26 1.67
N LEU A 187 -2.77 -21.86 0.80
CA LEU A 187 -3.99 -21.20 1.19
C LEU A 187 -5.20 -22.07 0.89
N ALA A 188 -6.21 -22.01 1.77
CA ALA A 188 -7.53 -22.59 1.58
C ALA A 188 -8.61 -21.58 1.94
N ALA A 189 -9.84 -21.82 1.50
CA ALA A 189 -10.99 -21.01 1.91
C ALA A 189 -11.13 -20.96 3.43
N GLY A 190 -11.53 -19.81 3.95
CA GLY A 190 -11.68 -19.53 5.38
C GLY A 190 -10.74 -18.43 5.89
N VAL A 191 -10.68 -18.28 7.20
CA VAL A 191 -9.78 -17.33 7.86
C VAL A 191 -8.49 -18.07 8.22
N CYS A 192 -7.37 -17.56 7.77
CA CYS A 192 -6.06 -18.15 8.04
C CYS A 192 -4.99 -17.08 8.28
N GLU A 193 -4.10 -17.33 9.23
CA GLU A 193 -2.87 -16.58 9.38
C GLU A 193 -1.82 -17.16 8.45
N VAL A 194 -1.21 -16.30 7.65
CA VAL A 194 -0.27 -16.69 6.60
C VAL A 194 1.04 -15.95 6.68
N GLU A 195 2.11 -16.65 6.36
CA GLU A 195 3.45 -16.09 6.27
C GLU A 195 3.57 -15.25 4.97
N VAL A 196 3.90 -13.98 5.14
CA VAL A 196 4.16 -13.02 4.07
C VAL A 196 5.40 -12.23 4.45
N PRO A 197 6.44 -12.17 3.62
CA PRO A 197 7.66 -11.44 3.96
C PRO A 197 7.36 -10.01 4.43
N CYS A 198 8.10 -9.54 5.44
CA CYS A 198 7.98 -8.16 5.91
C CYS A 198 8.21 -7.19 4.75
N ALA A 199 7.32 -6.22 4.59
CA ALA A 199 7.29 -5.30 3.44
C ALA A 199 7.32 -6.00 2.07
N GLY A 200 6.89 -7.26 2.00
CA GLY A 200 6.67 -8.01 0.79
C GLY A 200 5.18 -8.14 0.47
N TYR A 201 4.84 -9.09 -0.41
CA TYR A 201 3.44 -9.26 -0.81
C TYR A 201 3.13 -10.67 -1.31
N LEU A 202 1.83 -10.99 -1.33
CA LEU A 202 1.28 -12.15 -2.03
C LEU A 202 0.59 -11.70 -3.32
N ARG A 203 0.67 -12.55 -4.34
CA ARG A 203 -0.18 -12.54 -5.52
C ARG A 203 -1.06 -13.80 -5.49
N ILE A 204 -2.37 -13.61 -5.49
CA ILE A 204 -3.38 -14.66 -5.38
C ILE A 204 -4.22 -14.64 -6.65
N SER A 205 -4.34 -15.78 -7.32
CA SER A 205 -5.18 -15.95 -8.53
C SER A 205 -6.13 -17.14 -8.36
N TYR A 206 -7.34 -17.01 -8.93
CA TYR A 206 -8.43 -17.96 -8.79
C TYR A 206 -8.73 -18.70 -10.08
#